data_07f595d4e863d313d1abb016b812bd3b
#
_entry.id   07f595d4e863d313d1abb016b812bd3b
#
_cell.length_a   1.000
_cell.length_b   1.000
_cell.length_c   1.000
_cell.angle_alpha   90.00
_cell.angle_beta   90.00
_cell.angle_gamma   90.00
#
_symmetry.space_group_name_H-M   'P 1'
#
loop_
_entity.id
_entity.type
_entity.pdbx_description
1 polymer ?
#
loop_
_entity_poly.entity_id
_entity_poly.type
_entity_poly.pdbx_seq_one_letter_code
_entity_poly.pdbx_strand_id
1 'polypeptide(L)'
;MLNSFARRLCAACLAAACLLGLASAQSPQALKLVVPFPAGGTADILPRVVAEKLRAQYPGGVLIDNRTGAGGNIGAELVFRSEPDGNTLLVSPPAPIAINQHLYKKLSFDPTQWVPVTVLATVPNVLVVSPRLPVKNVQEFIAYAKANPGKLSYGSQGNGTTSHLTASLFMQLTGVEMVHIPYKGTAPALVDLVGGQIDVFFDNLSSSLPFHQTGKLRILGVADEQRSHALPEVPTFAEQKLPAMNAVTWFAVVAPPGTPADKVASAQKAIADALALPDVKQKFAEQGAEPRGWDAARTGRFLQAESAKWNKVIKSAKVSLD
;
A
#
# COMPACT_ATOMS: atom_id res chain seq x y z
N MET A 1 -62.39 43.02 9.73
CA MET A 1 -61.10 43.13 9.05
C MET A 1 -59.87 42.54 9.84
N LEU A 2 -60.03 42.22 11.15
CA LEU A 2 -58.93 41.63 11.94
C LEU A 2 -58.59 40.14 11.61
N ASN A 3 -59.54 39.34 11.08
CA ASN A 3 -59.32 37.92 10.86
C ASN A 3 -58.46 37.55 9.63
N SER A 4 -58.33 38.46 8.67
CA SER A 4 -57.50 38.18 7.49
C SER A 4 -55.99 38.38 7.73
N PHE A 5 -55.64 39.34 8.63
CA PHE A 5 -54.27 39.61 9.02
C PHE A 5 -53.65 38.51 9.87
N ALA A 6 -54.44 38.02 10.85
CA ALA A 6 -54.02 36.91 11.70
C ALA A 6 -53.82 35.58 10.90
N ARG A 7 -54.69 35.29 9.93
CA ARG A 7 -54.53 34.14 9.04
C ARG A 7 -53.27 34.21 8.15
N ARG A 8 -52.94 35.41 7.67
CA ARG A 8 -51.72 35.64 6.87
C ARG A 8 -50.45 35.53 7.72
N LEU A 9 -50.50 36.00 8.97
CA LEU A 9 -49.36 35.86 9.91
C LEU A 9 -49.12 34.39 10.28
N CYS A 10 -50.18 33.62 10.60
CA CYS A 10 -50.06 32.20 10.87
C CYS A 10 -49.54 31.38 9.66
N ALA A 11 -49.99 31.72 8.43
CA ALA A 11 -49.50 31.06 7.23
C ALA A 11 -48.01 31.37 6.95
N ALA A 12 -47.57 32.61 7.20
CA ALA A 12 -46.18 32.99 7.09
C ALA A 12 -45.27 32.29 8.15
N CYS A 13 -45.74 32.16 9.38
CA CYS A 13 -45.02 31.43 10.43
C CYS A 13 -44.93 29.94 10.18
N LEU A 14 -46.02 29.31 9.63
CA LEU A 14 -45.95 27.90 9.22
C LEU A 14 -45.00 27.69 8.03
N ALA A 15 -44.98 28.61 7.05
CA ALA A 15 -44.07 28.53 5.92
C ALA A 15 -42.58 28.72 6.35
N ALA A 16 -42.31 29.60 7.30
CA ALA A 16 -40.99 29.80 7.89
C ALA A 16 -40.54 28.59 8.73
N ALA A 17 -41.47 27.97 9.49
CA ALA A 17 -41.19 26.76 10.25
C ALA A 17 -40.91 25.54 9.35
N CYS A 18 -41.57 25.43 8.16
CA CYS A 18 -41.28 24.38 7.19
C CYS A 18 -39.93 24.61 6.47
N LEU A 19 -39.47 25.84 6.29
CA LEU A 19 -38.15 26.14 5.72
C LEU A 19 -36.99 25.87 6.69
N LEU A 20 -37.22 25.95 7.99
CA LEU A 20 -36.23 25.61 9.02
C LEU A 20 -36.09 24.09 9.24
N GLY A 21 -37.08 23.29 8.82
CA GLY A 21 -37.05 21.80 8.95
C GLY A 21 -36.26 21.09 7.87
N LEU A 22 -35.78 21.75 6.84
CA LEU A 22 -34.97 21.21 5.73
C LEU A 22 -33.46 21.39 5.95
N ALA A 23 -33.00 21.70 7.15
CA ALA A 23 -31.62 21.38 7.52
C ALA A 23 -31.51 19.86 7.51
N SER A 24 -31.27 19.30 6.33
CA SER A 24 -30.97 17.88 6.14
C SER A 24 -29.88 17.55 7.13
N ALA A 25 -30.23 16.75 8.16
CA ALA A 25 -29.25 16.06 8.97
C ALA A 25 -28.51 15.13 7.99
N GLN A 26 -27.48 15.65 7.31
CA GLN A 26 -26.56 14.82 6.53
C GLN A 26 -26.02 13.81 7.52
N SER A 27 -26.40 12.55 7.33
CA SER A 27 -25.79 11.46 8.09
C SER A 27 -24.29 11.61 8.02
N PRO A 28 -23.58 11.49 9.15
CA PRO A 28 -22.13 11.62 9.14
C PRO A 28 -21.55 10.75 8.04
N GLN A 29 -20.79 11.35 7.13
CA GLN A 29 -20.16 10.60 6.04
C GLN A 29 -19.10 9.66 6.62
N ALA A 30 -19.06 8.42 6.11
CA ALA A 30 -18.02 7.46 6.44
C ALA A 30 -16.69 7.88 5.81
N LEU A 31 -15.59 7.69 6.54
CA LEU A 31 -14.26 7.75 5.94
C LEU A 31 -14.05 6.50 5.08
N LYS A 32 -13.83 6.68 3.79
CA LYS A 32 -13.51 5.61 2.85
C LYS A 32 -12.00 5.56 2.60
N LEU A 33 -11.37 4.46 2.98
CA LEU A 33 -9.99 4.14 2.67
C LEU A 33 -9.98 3.17 1.49
N VAL A 34 -9.67 3.68 0.30
CA VAL A 34 -9.56 2.86 -0.91
C VAL A 34 -8.20 2.21 -0.95
N VAL A 35 -8.18 0.89 -1.03
CA VAL A 35 -6.99 0.06 -1.16
C VAL A 35 -6.97 -0.53 -2.57
N PRO A 36 -5.99 -0.18 -3.43
CA PRO A 36 -6.01 -0.57 -4.85
C PRO A 36 -5.49 -1.99 -5.09
N PHE A 37 -5.46 -2.84 -4.06
CA PHE A 37 -5.02 -4.23 -4.10
C PHE A 37 -6.03 -5.16 -3.41
N PRO A 38 -5.99 -6.48 -3.71
CA PRO A 38 -6.90 -7.45 -3.10
C PRO A 38 -6.74 -7.53 -1.58
N ALA A 39 -7.80 -7.98 -0.92
CA ALA A 39 -7.78 -8.29 0.50
C ALA A 39 -6.75 -9.40 0.82
N GLY A 40 -6.22 -9.38 2.06
CA GLY A 40 -5.32 -10.41 2.60
C GLY A 40 -3.82 -10.19 2.34
N GLY A 41 -3.44 -9.19 1.54
CA GLY A 41 -2.03 -8.76 1.43
C GLY A 41 -1.70 -7.62 2.40
N THR A 42 -0.41 -7.28 2.52
CA THR A 42 0.08 -6.20 3.40
C THR A 42 -0.66 -4.87 3.16
N ALA A 43 -0.95 -4.55 1.89
CA ALA A 43 -1.69 -3.34 1.51
C ALA A 43 -3.10 -3.26 2.12
N ASP A 44 -3.70 -4.39 2.46
CA ASP A 44 -5.03 -4.48 3.07
C ASP A 44 -4.95 -4.66 4.59
N ILE A 45 -4.03 -5.47 5.09
CA ILE A 45 -3.90 -5.80 6.51
C ILE A 45 -3.59 -4.54 7.34
N LEU A 46 -2.59 -3.76 6.95
CA LEU A 46 -2.14 -2.60 7.73
C LEU A 46 -3.20 -1.50 7.88
N PRO A 47 -3.90 -1.05 6.79
CA PRO A 47 -4.96 -0.06 6.94
C PRO A 47 -6.16 -0.56 7.74
N ARG A 48 -6.47 -1.87 7.77
CA ARG A 48 -7.54 -2.42 8.61
C ARG A 48 -7.25 -2.27 10.09
N VAL A 49 -6.00 -2.50 10.52
CA VAL A 49 -5.58 -2.29 11.91
C VAL A 49 -5.80 -0.84 12.34
N VAL A 50 -5.48 0.12 11.48
CA VAL A 50 -5.68 1.55 11.75
C VAL A 50 -7.17 1.91 11.69
N ALA A 51 -7.91 1.42 10.70
CA ALA A 51 -9.34 1.70 10.52
C ALA A 51 -10.17 1.34 11.77
N GLU A 52 -9.83 0.27 12.48
CA GLU A 52 -10.48 -0.10 13.75
C GLU A 52 -10.40 1.04 14.78
N LYS A 53 -9.25 1.71 14.88
CA LYS A 53 -9.02 2.80 15.83
C LYS A 53 -9.65 4.13 15.40
N LEU A 54 -9.76 4.34 14.09
CA LEU A 54 -10.36 5.55 13.54
C LEU A 54 -11.89 5.61 13.74
N ARG A 55 -12.57 4.49 13.94
CA ARG A 55 -14.04 4.44 14.08
C ARG A 55 -14.59 5.35 15.16
N ALA A 56 -13.84 5.55 16.26
CA ALA A 56 -14.25 6.45 17.34
C ALA A 56 -14.27 7.94 16.92
N GLN A 57 -13.49 8.31 15.91
CA GLN A 57 -13.35 9.69 15.44
C GLN A 57 -14.23 9.99 14.22
N TYR A 58 -14.75 8.96 13.57
CA TYR A 58 -15.59 9.07 12.37
C TYR A 58 -16.99 8.47 12.64
N PRO A 59 -17.96 9.28 13.08
CA PRO A 59 -19.30 8.80 13.41
C PRO A 59 -20.05 8.09 12.28
N GLY A 60 -19.72 8.41 11.01
CA GLY A 60 -20.21 7.69 9.83
C GLY A 60 -19.55 6.33 9.60
N GLY A 61 -18.56 5.98 10.42
CA GLY A 61 -17.76 4.76 10.28
C GLY A 61 -16.53 4.92 9.40
N VAL A 62 -15.74 3.84 9.33
CA VAL A 62 -14.57 3.73 8.45
C VAL A 62 -14.72 2.49 7.58
N LEU A 63 -14.62 2.67 6.27
CA LEU A 63 -14.78 1.62 5.28
C LEU A 63 -13.47 1.38 4.53
N ILE A 64 -13.03 0.13 4.49
CA ILE A 64 -11.96 -0.32 3.57
C ILE A 64 -12.61 -0.79 2.27
N ASP A 65 -12.25 -0.15 1.14
CA ASP A 65 -12.78 -0.46 -0.19
C ASP A 65 -11.64 -0.96 -1.10
N ASN A 66 -11.58 -2.27 -1.35
CA ASN A 66 -10.55 -2.87 -2.19
C ASN A 66 -10.92 -2.74 -3.67
N ARG A 67 -10.20 -1.88 -4.43
CA ARG A 67 -10.41 -1.58 -5.87
C ARG A 67 -9.20 -1.99 -6.70
N THR A 68 -9.17 -3.22 -7.14
CA THR A 68 -7.99 -3.87 -7.72
C THR A 68 -7.90 -3.70 -9.24
N GLY A 69 -6.66 -3.76 -9.77
CA GLY A 69 -6.39 -3.85 -11.20
C GLY A 69 -5.36 -2.84 -11.72
N ALA A 70 -4.77 -3.14 -12.87
CA ALA A 70 -3.76 -2.32 -13.56
C ALA A 70 -2.64 -1.80 -12.64
N GLY A 71 -2.02 -2.69 -11.83
CA GLY A 71 -0.96 -2.28 -10.89
C GLY A 71 -1.42 -1.25 -9.84
N GLY A 72 -2.71 -1.23 -9.50
CA GLY A 72 -3.32 -0.29 -8.56
C GLY A 72 -3.93 0.97 -9.20
N ASN A 73 -3.76 1.16 -10.51
CA ASN A 73 -4.23 2.37 -11.20
C ASN A 73 -5.76 2.53 -11.15
N ILE A 74 -6.54 1.44 -11.18
CA ILE A 74 -8.02 1.51 -11.16
C ILE A 74 -8.50 2.14 -9.84
N GLY A 75 -8.02 1.66 -8.70
CA GLY A 75 -8.39 2.21 -7.40
C GLY A 75 -7.85 3.63 -7.17
N ALA A 76 -6.65 3.91 -7.68
CA ALA A 76 -6.04 5.23 -7.62
C ALA A 76 -6.85 6.26 -8.44
N GLU A 77 -7.22 5.94 -9.68
CA GLU A 77 -8.05 6.83 -10.51
C GLU A 77 -9.40 7.14 -9.85
N LEU A 78 -10.05 6.14 -9.24
CA LEU A 78 -11.29 6.34 -8.52
C LEU A 78 -11.14 7.41 -7.43
N VAL A 79 -10.08 7.34 -6.61
CA VAL A 79 -9.83 8.35 -5.57
C VAL A 79 -9.41 9.68 -6.16
N PHE A 80 -8.56 9.68 -7.19
CA PHE A 80 -8.10 10.91 -7.84
C PHE A 80 -9.24 11.78 -8.38
N ARG A 81 -10.34 11.13 -8.82
CA ARG A 81 -11.55 11.77 -9.33
C ARG A 81 -12.64 11.97 -8.28
N SER A 82 -12.42 11.57 -7.03
CA SER A 82 -13.42 11.76 -5.97
C SER A 82 -13.45 13.21 -5.49
N GLU A 83 -14.55 13.57 -4.81
CA GLU A 83 -14.69 14.88 -4.19
C GLU A 83 -13.56 15.13 -3.18
N PRO A 84 -12.92 16.30 -3.18
CA PRO A 84 -11.80 16.63 -2.31
C PRO A 84 -12.26 17.06 -0.90
N ASP A 85 -13.25 16.37 -0.35
CA ASP A 85 -13.89 16.69 0.94
C ASP A 85 -13.20 16.05 2.16
N GLY A 86 -12.17 15.22 1.91
CA GLY A 86 -11.41 14.51 2.93
C GLY A 86 -12.03 13.18 3.40
N ASN A 87 -13.16 12.76 2.82
CA ASN A 87 -13.85 11.52 3.19
C ASN A 87 -13.45 10.30 2.32
N THR A 88 -12.72 10.51 1.23
CA THR A 88 -12.19 9.43 0.39
C THR A 88 -10.68 9.58 0.25
N LEU A 89 -9.93 8.62 0.76
CA LEU A 89 -8.46 8.61 0.74
C LEU A 89 -7.94 7.34 0.09
N LEU A 90 -6.83 7.43 -0.62
CA LEU A 90 -6.09 6.27 -1.13
C LEU A 90 -5.08 5.81 -0.10
N VAL A 91 -5.10 4.52 0.24
CA VAL A 91 -4.04 3.87 1.01
C VAL A 91 -3.33 2.87 0.11
N SER A 92 -2.10 3.15 -0.26
CA SER A 92 -1.44 2.40 -1.32
C SER A 92 0.05 2.21 -1.10
N PRO A 93 0.62 1.08 -1.59
CA PRO A 93 2.04 0.96 -1.82
C PRO A 93 2.52 1.88 -2.96
N PRO A 94 3.83 1.95 -3.26
CA PRO A 94 4.42 2.90 -4.20
C PRO A 94 3.84 2.94 -5.61
N ALA A 95 3.35 1.82 -6.14
CA ALA A 95 3.04 1.69 -7.55
C ALA A 95 2.20 2.86 -8.12
N PRO A 96 0.94 3.11 -7.71
CA PRO A 96 0.13 4.17 -8.30
C PRO A 96 0.46 5.58 -7.75
N ILE A 97 1.29 5.68 -6.72
CA ILE A 97 1.64 6.98 -6.13
C ILE A 97 2.96 7.53 -6.70
N ALA A 98 3.96 6.67 -6.92
CA ALA A 98 5.33 7.11 -7.22
C ALA A 98 6.01 6.36 -8.38
N ILE A 99 5.54 5.17 -8.76
CA ILE A 99 6.22 4.30 -9.73
C ILE A 99 5.57 4.35 -11.11
N ASN A 100 4.26 4.19 -11.20
CA ASN A 100 3.55 3.95 -12.46
C ASN A 100 3.72 5.07 -13.49
N GLN A 101 3.91 6.31 -13.05
CA GLN A 101 4.23 7.44 -13.93
C GLN A 101 5.53 7.28 -14.74
N HIS A 102 6.41 6.36 -14.32
CA HIS A 102 7.68 6.07 -15.01
C HIS A 102 7.62 4.80 -15.84
N LEU A 103 6.54 4.03 -15.75
CA LEU A 103 6.36 2.73 -16.42
C LEU A 103 5.33 2.78 -17.54
N TYR A 104 4.23 3.49 -17.33
CA TYR A 104 3.13 3.59 -18.27
C TYR A 104 3.30 4.83 -19.15
N LYS A 105 3.19 4.67 -20.49
CA LYS A 105 3.19 5.81 -21.43
C LYS A 105 2.02 6.75 -21.21
N LYS A 106 0.88 6.22 -20.73
CA LYS A 106 -0.34 6.99 -20.49
C LYS A 106 -1.02 6.53 -19.21
N LEU A 107 -1.18 7.45 -18.27
CA LEU A 107 -2.02 7.28 -17.08
C LEU A 107 -3.28 8.14 -17.23
N SER A 108 -4.39 7.69 -16.65
CA SER A 108 -5.66 8.42 -16.61
C SER A 108 -5.71 9.50 -15.52
N PHE A 109 -4.67 9.60 -14.69
CA PHE A 109 -4.49 10.57 -13.62
C PHE A 109 -3.01 10.96 -13.52
N ASP A 110 -2.72 12.11 -12.89
CA ASP A 110 -1.35 12.60 -12.68
C ASP A 110 -0.90 12.34 -11.22
N PRO A 111 -0.02 11.35 -10.97
CA PRO A 111 0.45 11.05 -9.61
C PRO A 111 1.17 12.20 -8.91
N THR A 112 1.66 13.21 -9.63
CA THR A 112 2.32 14.37 -9.02
C THR A 112 1.36 15.32 -8.31
N GLN A 113 0.05 15.17 -8.56
CA GLN A 113 -1.00 16.01 -7.98
C GLN A 113 -1.64 15.42 -6.70
N TRP A 114 -1.20 14.23 -6.26
CA TRP A 114 -1.67 13.69 -4.99
C TRP A 114 -1.40 14.65 -3.84
N VAL A 115 -2.38 14.83 -2.96
CA VAL A 115 -2.21 15.56 -1.70
C VAL A 115 -1.70 14.59 -0.63
N PRO A 116 -0.44 14.71 -0.17
CA PRO A 116 0.11 13.79 0.83
C PRO A 116 -0.59 13.95 2.18
N VAL A 117 -0.97 12.82 2.81
CA VAL A 117 -1.52 12.81 4.17
C VAL A 117 -0.48 12.27 5.15
N THR A 118 -0.07 11.01 5.00
CA THR A 118 0.95 10.39 5.88
C THR A 118 1.55 9.14 5.24
N VAL A 119 2.73 8.71 5.72
CA VAL A 119 3.22 7.34 5.52
C VAL A 119 2.70 6.49 6.70
N LEU A 120 1.91 5.48 6.37
CA LEU A 120 1.33 4.57 7.34
C LEU A 120 2.42 3.69 7.97
N ALA A 121 3.19 3.02 7.10
CA ALA A 121 4.26 2.11 7.51
C ALA A 121 5.31 1.93 6.42
N THR A 122 6.47 1.41 6.83
CA THR A 122 7.46 0.77 5.97
C THR A 122 7.53 -0.73 6.27
N VAL A 123 7.77 -1.53 5.24
CA VAL A 123 7.87 -2.99 5.33
C VAL A 123 8.96 -3.46 4.38
N PRO A 124 9.96 -4.24 4.82
CA PRO A 124 10.97 -4.76 3.92
C PRO A 124 10.38 -5.78 2.93
N ASN A 125 10.91 -5.81 1.71
CA ASN A 125 10.71 -6.95 0.84
C ASN A 125 11.61 -8.10 1.30
N VAL A 126 11.17 -9.32 1.03
CA VAL A 126 11.88 -10.55 1.36
C VAL A 126 11.94 -11.46 0.13
N LEU A 127 13.03 -12.22 0.00
CA LEU A 127 13.10 -13.31 -0.97
C LEU A 127 12.45 -14.55 -0.35
N VAL A 128 11.33 -14.95 -0.93
CA VAL A 128 10.55 -16.13 -0.50
C VAL A 128 10.63 -17.19 -1.58
N VAL A 129 10.83 -18.43 -1.16
CA VAL A 129 10.89 -19.57 -2.08
C VAL A 129 9.94 -20.67 -1.66
N SER A 130 9.47 -21.45 -2.63
CA SER A 130 8.81 -22.71 -2.39
C SER A 130 9.75 -23.66 -1.62
N PRO A 131 9.27 -24.42 -0.61
CA PRO A 131 10.09 -25.36 0.13
C PRO A 131 10.62 -26.51 -0.75
N ARG A 132 10.11 -26.68 -1.97
CA ARG A 132 10.58 -27.65 -2.97
C ARG A 132 11.98 -27.32 -3.49
N LEU A 133 12.38 -26.02 -3.48
CA LEU A 133 13.73 -25.65 -3.86
C LEU A 133 14.75 -26.09 -2.81
N PRO A 134 15.83 -26.78 -3.19
CA PRO A 134 16.84 -27.32 -2.27
C PRO A 134 17.85 -26.24 -1.86
N VAL A 135 17.36 -25.08 -1.39
CA VAL A 135 18.18 -23.91 -1.03
C VAL A 135 17.79 -23.40 0.36
N LYS A 136 18.79 -22.95 1.14
CA LYS A 136 18.62 -22.53 2.53
C LYS A 136 18.98 -21.05 2.78
N ASN A 137 19.66 -20.41 1.84
CA ASN A 137 20.11 -19.02 1.94
C ASN A 137 20.20 -18.39 0.53
N VAL A 138 20.45 -17.08 0.49
CA VAL A 138 20.52 -16.32 -0.78
C VAL A 138 21.65 -16.82 -1.68
N GLN A 139 22.81 -17.18 -1.13
CA GLN A 139 23.95 -17.62 -1.95
C GLN A 139 23.69 -18.98 -2.61
N GLU A 140 23.09 -19.92 -1.88
CA GLU A 140 22.65 -21.20 -2.44
C GLU A 140 21.58 -20.99 -3.53
N PHE A 141 20.64 -20.05 -3.31
CA PHE A 141 19.62 -19.72 -4.30
C PHE A 141 20.26 -19.14 -5.57
N ILE A 142 21.22 -18.22 -5.47
CA ILE A 142 21.94 -17.66 -6.62
C ILE A 142 22.67 -18.76 -7.39
N ALA A 143 23.37 -19.65 -6.70
CA ALA A 143 24.09 -20.76 -7.33
C ALA A 143 23.13 -21.70 -8.06
N TYR A 144 22.02 -22.05 -7.41
CA TYR A 144 20.99 -22.90 -8.01
C TYR A 144 20.35 -22.26 -9.25
N ALA A 145 19.97 -20.99 -9.17
CA ALA A 145 19.35 -20.27 -10.28
C ALA A 145 20.31 -20.11 -11.47
N LYS A 146 21.60 -19.82 -11.22
CA LYS A 146 22.64 -19.80 -12.27
C LYS A 146 22.88 -21.15 -12.95
N ALA A 147 22.70 -22.25 -12.22
CA ALA A 147 22.77 -23.59 -12.80
C ALA A 147 21.50 -23.96 -13.61
N ASN A 148 20.43 -23.19 -13.47
CA ASN A 148 19.14 -23.41 -14.12
C ASN A 148 18.61 -22.13 -14.81
N PRO A 149 19.35 -21.51 -15.75
CA PRO A 149 18.99 -20.22 -16.32
C PRO A 149 17.63 -20.28 -17.03
N GLY A 150 16.74 -19.31 -16.71
CA GLY A 150 15.41 -19.19 -17.30
C GLY A 150 14.42 -20.31 -16.95
N LYS A 151 14.78 -21.27 -16.07
CA LYS A 151 13.87 -22.36 -15.65
C LYS A 151 13.01 -21.98 -14.45
N LEU A 152 13.51 -21.10 -13.58
CA LEU A 152 12.75 -20.67 -12.39
C LEU A 152 11.75 -19.59 -12.76
N SER A 153 10.54 -19.69 -12.20
CA SER A 153 9.52 -18.68 -12.30
C SER A 153 9.47 -17.83 -11.03
N TYR A 154 9.28 -16.53 -11.17
CA TYR A 154 9.00 -15.68 -10.02
C TYR A 154 7.66 -14.95 -10.14
N GLY A 155 6.91 -14.94 -9.05
CA GLY A 155 5.68 -14.18 -8.93
C GLY A 155 5.93 -12.70 -8.61
N SER A 156 4.98 -11.85 -8.95
CA SER A 156 4.90 -10.49 -8.44
C SER A 156 3.46 -10.12 -8.11
N GLN A 157 3.29 -9.05 -7.33
CA GLN A 157 1.97 -8.46 -7.01
C GLN A 157 1.34 -7.75 -8.23
N GLY A 158 1.99 -7.83 -9.37
CA GLY A 158 1.63 -7.21 -10.64
C GLY A 158 2.81 -6.44 -11.25
N ASN A 159 2.70 -6.15 -12.53
CA ASN A 159 3.69 -5.37 -13.25
C ASN A 159 3.90 -4.00 -12.59
N GLY A 160 5.17 -3.59 -12.45
CA GLY A 160 5.54 -2.29 -11.88
C GLY A 160 5.45 -2.17 -10.37
N THR A 161 4.99 -3.20 -9.65
CA THR A 161 5.01 -3.19 -8.18
C THR A 161 6.42 -3.30 -7.62
N THR A 162 6.61 -2.95 -6.35
CA THR A 162 7.92 -3.12 -5.68
C THR A 162 8.41 -4.56 -5.74
N SER A 163 7.50 -5.52 -5.67
CA SER A 163 7.80 -6.94 -5.86
C SER A 163 8.48 -7.24 -7.21
N HIS A 164 7.90 -6.77 -8.30
CA HIS A 164 8.48 -6.92 -9.65
C HIS A 164 9.84 -6.23 -9.76
N LEU A 165 9.92 -4.98 -9.30
CA LEU A 165 11.16 -4.18 -9.40
C LEU A 165 12.28 -4.72 -8.49
N THR A 166 11.93 -5.28 -7.32
CA THR A 166 12.89 -5.95 -6.43
C THR A 166 13.47 -7.21 -7.08
N ALA A 167 12.65 -8.01 -7.75
CA ALA A 167 13.12 -9.15 -8.52
C ALA A 167 14.03 -8.72 -9.68
N SER A 168 13.65 -7.67 -10.41
CA SER A 168 14.46 -7.10 -11.50
C SER A 168 15.82 -6.61 -11.00
N LEU A 169 15.86 -5.91 -9.85
CA LEU A 169 17.09 -5.47 -9.22
C LEU A 169 17.96 -6.66 -8.81
N PHE A 170 17.36 -7.70 -8.21
CA PHE A 170 18.07 -8.92 -7.85
C PHE A 170 18.71 -9.61 -9.05
N MET A 171 17.96 -9.79 -10.13
CA MET A 171 18.48 -10.36 -11.39
C MET A 171 19.62 -9.53 -11.96
N GLN A 172 19.51 -8.20 -11.95
CA GLN A 172 20.56 -7.28 -12.41
C GLN A 172 21.85 -7.41 -11.58
N LEU A 173 21.73 -7.47 -10.24
CA LEU A 173 22.88 -7.54 -9.34
C LEU A 173 23.58 -8.90 -9.35
N THR A 174 22.84 -9.97 -9.61
CA THR A 174 23.35 -11.35 -9.50
C THR A 174 23.63 -12.04 -10.84
N GLY A 175 23.08 -11.51 -11.93
CA GLY A 175 23.12 -12.17 -13.24
C GLY A 175 22.27 -13.45 -13.33
N VAL A 176 21.29 -13.61 -12.43
CA VAL A 176 20.31 -14.71 -12.47
C VAL A 176 19.22 -14.38 -13.46
N GLU A 177 18.74 -15.40 -14.20
CA GLU A 177 17.62 -15.30 -15.12
C GLU A 177 16.41 -16.09 -14.62
N MET A 178 15.26 -15.42 -14.49
CA MET A 178 13.99 -16.00 -14.05
C MET A 178 12.82 -15.50 -14.91
N VAL A 179 11.77 -16.30 -15.04
CA VAL A 179 10.57 -15.97 -15.81
C VAL A 179 9.55 -15.26 -14.90
N HIS A 180 9.08 -14.09 -15.32
CA HIS A 180 8.11 -13.30 -14.57
C HIS A 180 6.67 -13.80 -14.76
N ILE A 181 5.95 -14.02 -13.67
CA ILE A 181 4.52 -14.35 -13.64
C ILE A 181 3.79 -13.28 -12.82
N PRO A 182 3.11 -12.30 -13.47
CA PRO A 182 2.40 -11.24 -12.75
C PRO A 182 1.05 -11.72 -12.21
N TYR A 183 0.77 -11.40 -10.94
CA TYR A 183 -0.50 -11.67 -10.27
C TYR A 183 -1.27 -10.36 -10.00
N LYS A 184 -2.55 -10.49 -9.66
CA LYS A 184 -3.39 -9.35 -9.22
C LYS A 184 -3.23 -9.07 -7.72
N GLY A 185 -1.99 -9.14 -7.18
CA GLY A 185 -1.67 -8.89 -5.77
C GLY A 185 -1.01 -10.09 -5.09
N THR A 186 -0.74 -9.95 -3.78
CA THR A 186 0.03 -10.92 -2.99
C THR A 186 -0.69 -12.26 -2.80
N ALA A 187 -1.97 -12.24 -2.43
CA ALA A 187 -2.68 -13.45 -2.01
C ALA A 187 -2.67 -14.57 -3.08
N PRO A 188 -3.05 -14.33 -4.35
CA PRO A 188 -2.99 -15.36 -5.37
C PRO A 188 -1.55 -15.84 -5.67
N ALA A 189 -0.55 -14.96 -5.60
CA ALA A 189 0.85 -15.35 -5.79
C ALA A 189 1.35 -16.29 -4.68
N LEU A 190 0.98 -16.01 -3.42
CA LEU A 190 1.33 -16.89 -2.28
C LEU A 190 0.66 -18.27 -2.37
N VAL A 191 -0.59 -18.33 -2.83
CA VAL A 191 -1.28 -19.63 -3.06
C VAL A 191 -0.50 -20.48 -4.07
N ASP A 192 -0.10 -19.89 -5.18
CA ASP A 192 0.64 -20.58 -6.23
C ASP A 192 2.08 -20.93 -5.81
N LEU A 193 2.72 -20.08 -5.00
CA LEU A 193 4.05 -20.36 -4.44
C LEU A 193 3.99 -21.54 -3.45
N VAL A 194 3.00 -21.58 -2.57
CA VAL A 194 2.76 -22.72 -1.65
C VAL A 194 2.43 -23.98 -2.45
N GLY A 195 1.61 -23.87 -3.49
CA GLY A 195 1.27 -24.95 -4.40
C GLY A 195 2.42 -25.41 -5.30
N GLY A 196 3.53 -24.63 -5.36
CA GLY A 196 4.68 -24.88 -6.22
C GLY A 196 4.40 -24.67 -7.72
N GLN A 197 3.43 -23.82 -8.05
CA GLN A 197 3.17 -23.37 -9.42
C GLN A 197 4.16 -22.28 -9.86
N ILE A 198 4.71 -21.54 -8.91
CA ILE A 198 5.86 -20.67 -9.06
C ILE A 198 6.93 -21.02 -8.03
N ASP A 199 8.18 -20.66 -8.29
CA ASP A 199 9.33 -21.07 -7.50
C ASP A 199 9.73 -20.02 -6.47
N VAL A 200 9.57 -18.74 -6.82
CA VAL A 200 10.14 -17.58 -6.10
C VAL A 200 9.12 -16.45 -6.03
N PHE A 201 9.20 -15.67 -4.95
CA PHE A 201 8.46 -14.43 -4.82
C PHE A 201 9.27 -13.40 -4.03
N PHE A 202 9.41 -12.18 -4.56
CA PHE A 202 9.89 -11.05 -3.77
C PHE A 202 8.67 -10.35 -3.18
N ASP A 203 8.32 -10.69 -1.96
CA ASP A 203 7.09 -10.21 -1.32
C ASP A 203 7.37 -9.26 -0.16
N ASN A 204 6.33 -8.61 0.35
CA ASN A 204 6.40 -7.88 1.61
C ASN A 204 6.45 -8.85 2.79
N LEU A 205 7.32 -8.61 3.76
CA LEU A 205 7.51 -9.48 4.92
C LEU A 205 6.18 -9.85 5.60
N SER A 206 5.31 -8.85 5.83
CA SER A 206 4.02 -9.04 6.52
C SER A 206 3.15 -10.15 5.93
N SER A 207 3.14 -10.28 4.62
CA SER A 207 2.31 -11.28 3.94
C SER A 207 2.92 -12.68 3.97
N SER A 208 4.24 -12.78 3.88
CA SER A 208 4.97 -14.05 3.79
C SER A 208 5.35 -14.63 5.15
N LEU A 209 5.43 -13.81 6.20
CA LEU A 209 5.86 -14.19 7.54
C LEU A 209 5.06 -15.36 8.12
N PRO A 210 3.70 -15.38 8.08
CA PRO A 210 2.93 -16.51 8.63
C PRO A 210 3.18 -17.83 7.91
N PHE A 211 3.49 -17.79 6.61
CA PHE A 211 3.82 -18.98 5.83
C PHE A 211 5.22 -19.50 6.14
N HIS A 212 6.15 -18.60 6.41
CA HIS A 212 7.49 -18.95 6.85
C HIS A 212 7.47 -19.60 8.24
N GLN A 213 6.78 -18.97 9.20
CA GLN A 213 6.64 -19.48 10.57
C GLN A 213 5.99 -20.87 10.64
N THR A 214 5.09 -21.16 9.71
CA THR A 214 4.44 -22.49 9.61
C THR A 214 5.18 -23.49 8.71
N GLY A 215 6.37 -23.12 8.17
CA GLY A 215 7.19 -23.97 7.31
C GLY A 215 6.62 -24.21 5.90
N LYS A 216 5.51 -23.54 5.53
CA LYS A 216 4.90 -23.68 4.20
C LYS A 216 5.71 -22.99 3.11
N LEU A 217 6.46 -21.96 3.45
CA LEU A 217 7.39 -21.24 2.58
C LEU A 217 8.70 -20.98 3.33
N ARG A 218 9.75 -20.63 2.61
CA ARG A 218 11.03 -20.26 3.22
C ARG A 218 11.44 -18.87 2.79
N ILE A 219 11.68 -17.97 3.76
CA ILE A 219 12.31 -16.68 3.54
C ILE A 219 13.82 -16.87 3.62
N LEU A 220 14.54 -16.42 2.59
CA LEU A 220 15.99 -16.58 2.48
C LEU A 220 16.78 -15.31 2.82
N GLY A 221 16.16 -14.14 2.68
CA GLY A 221 16.82 -12.86 2.92
C GLY A 221 15.85 -11.69 3.02
N VAL A 222 16.24 -10.68 3.80
CA VAL A 222 15.49 -9.44 4.03
C VAL A 222 16.17 -8.29 3.28
N ALA A 223 15.41 -7.55 2.47
CA ALA A 223 15.91 -6.43 1.66
C ALA A 223 15.88 -5.10 2.44
N ASP A 224 16.51 -5.08 3.60
CA ASP A 224 16.66 -3.90 4.45
C ASP A 224 18.11 -3.82 4.98
N GLU A 225 18.47 -2.68 5.56
CA GLU A 225 19.78 -2.48 6.21
C GLU A 225 19.94 -3.32 7.47
N GLN A 226 18.83 -3.59 8.16
CA GLN A 226 18.79 -4.37 9.39
C GLN A 226 17.85 -5.56 9.26
N ARG A 227 18.11 -6.61 10.06
CA ARG A 227 17.17 -7.73 10.18
C ARG A 227 15.85 -7.25 10.76
N SER A 228 14.76 -7.87 10.34
CA SER A 228 13.46 -7.59 10.94
C SER A 228 13.37 -8.15 12.37
N HIS A 229 12.84 -7.37 13.30
CA HIS A 229 12.54 -7.83 14.65
C HIS A 229 11.54 -9.01 14.67
N ALA A 230 10.65 -9.08 13.68
CA ALA A 230 9.71 -10.20 13.54
C ALA A 230 10.34 -11.48 12.97
N LEU A 231 11.58 -11.38 12.44
CA LEU A 231 12.29 -12.49 11.78
C LEU A 231 13.81 -12.36 11.98
N PRO A 232 14.30 -12.36 13.25
CA PRO A 232 15.69 -12.08 13.56
C PRO A 232 16.68 -13.16 13.08
N GLU A 233 16.19 -14.37 12.83
CA GLU A 233 16.99 -15.49 12.34
C GLU A 233 17.34 -15.39 10.85
N VAL A 234 16.58 -14.63 10.06
CA VAL A 234 16.87 -14.47 8.62
C VAL A 234 17.77 -13.27 8.40
N PRO A 235 18.95 -13.46 7.79
CA PRO A 235 19.89 -12.38 7.55
C PRO A 235 19.40 -11.44 6.44
N THR A 236 19.91 -10.19 6.45
CA THR A 236 19.70 -9.25 5.37
C THR A 236 20.47 -9.68 4.11
N PHE A 237 20.12 -9.11 2.96
CA PHE A 237 20.92 -9.31 1.74
C PHE A 237 22.34 -8.76 1.88
N ALA A 238 22.52 -7.67 2.62
CA ALA A 238 23.85 -7.09 2.90
C ALA A 238 24.75 -8.06 3.67
N GLU A 239 24.22 -8.71 4.71
CA GLU A 239 24.94 -9.76 5.46
C GLU A 239 25.27 -10.98 4.57
N GLN A 240 24.50 -11.18 3.51
CA GLN A 240 24.70 -12.24 2.51
C GLN A 240 25.44 -11.77 1.25
N LYS A 241 26.30 -10.74 1.36
CA LYS A 241 27.19 -10.21 0.31
C LYS A 241 26.48 -9.51 -0.86
N LEU A 242 25.26 -9.00 -0.64
CA LEU A 242 24.49 -8.21 -1.61
C LEU A 242 24.05 -6.86 -1.00
N PRO A 243 24.98 -5.96 -0.61
CA PRO A 243 24.63 -4.72 0.09
C PRO A 243 23.80 -3.74 -0.75
N ALA A 244 23.85 -3.84 -2.09
CA ALA A 244 23.04 -3.02 -2.98
C ALA A 244 21.56 -3.47 -3.05
N MET A 245 21.22 -4.61 -2.45
CA MET A 245 19.86 -5.15 -2.45
C MET A 245 19.05 -4.59 -1.28
N ASN A 246 18.70 -3.31 -1.35
CA ASN A 246 17.85 -2.62 -0.39
C ASN A 246 16.54 -2.22 -1.10
N ALA A 247 15.44 -2.83 -0.67
CA ALA A 247 14.11 -2.66 -1.26
C ALA A 247 13.03 -2.71 -0.16
N VAL A 248 12.89 -1.60 0.55
CA VAL A 248 11.83 -1.39 1.53
C VAL A 248 10.61 -0.83 0.82
N THR A 249 9.49 -1.49 0.97
CA THR A 249 8.17 -1.00 0.55
C THR A 249 7.60 -0.09 1.63
N TRP A 250 6.80 0.87 1.23
CA TRP A 250 6.05 1.74 2.12
C TRP A 250 4.57 1.78 1.71
N PHE A 251 3.73 2.13 2.66
CA PHE A 251 2.29 2.32 2.45
C PHE A 251 1.96 3.74 2.86
N ALA A 252 1.47 4.55 1.91
CA ALA A 252 1.12 5.93 2.16
C ALA A 252 -0.39 6.16 2.02
N VAL A 253 -0.87 7.16 2.74
CA VAL A 253 -2.20 7.72 2.61
C VAL A 253 -2.09 9.03 1.85
N VAL A 254 -2.83 9.15 0.76
CA VAL A 254 -2.93 10.37 -0.04
C VAL A 254 -4.39 10.71 -0.30
N ALA A 255 -4.66 11.99 -0.46
CA ALA A 255 -5.98 12.53 -0.78
C ALA A 255 -6.04 12.99 -2.25
N PRO A 256 -7.24 13.14 -2.84
CA PRO A 256 -7.42 13.67 -4.18
C PRO A 256 -6.92 15.12 -4.28
N PRO A 257 -6.57 15.57 -5.50
CA PRO A 257 -6.18 16.96 -5.75
C PRO A 257 -7.23 17.95 -5.24
N GLY A 258 -6.77 19.05 -4.62
CA GLY A 258 -7.65 20.10 -4.13
C GLY A 258 -8.24 19.84 -2.73
N THR A 259 -7.90 18.74 -2.07
CA THR A 259 -8.35 18.49 -0.68
C THR A 259 -7.84 19.60 0.25
N PRO A 260 -8.73 20.28 1.04
CA PRO A 260 -8.37 21.35 1.94
C PRO A 260 -7.36 20.93 3.01
N ALA A 261 -6.46 21.85 3.38
CA ALA A 261 -5.36 21.58 4.30
C ALA A 261 -5.83 21.16 5.71
N ASP A 262 -6.95 21.69 6.17
CA ASP A 262 -7.57 21.34 7.45
C ASP A 262 -8.06 19.88 7.46
N LYS A 263 -8.63 19.39 6.34
CA LYS A 263 -9.04 18.01 6.16
C LYS A 263 -7.86 17.06 6.14
N VAL A 264 -6.79 17.45 5.43
CA VAL A 264 -5.53 16.68 5.42
C VAL A 264 -4.93 16.60 6.82
N ALA A 265 -4.85 17.73 7.55
CA ALA A 265 -4.30 17.77 8.89
C ALA A 265 -5.13 16.94 9.88
N SER A 266 -6.47 16.98 9.77
CA SER A 266 -7.37 16.17 10.59
C SER A 266 -7.17 14.67 10.35
N ALA A 267 -7.14 14.24 9.09
CA ALA A 267 -6.92 12.83 8.73
C ALA A 267 -5.51 12.36 9.16
N GLN A 268 -4.48 13.18 8.90
CA GLN A 268 -3.11 12.88 9.30
C GLN A 268 -3.01 12.68 10.83
N LYS A 269 -3.57 13.62 11.61
CA LYS A 269 -3.54 13.53 13.07
C LYS A 269 -4.25 12.28 13.57
N ALA A 270 -5.44 12.00 13.07
CA ALA A 270 -6.22 10.82 13.44
C ALA A 270 -5.44 9.52 13.20
N ILE A 271 -4.81 9.40 12.02
CA ILE A 271 -3.99 8.23 11.65
C ILE A 271 -2.73 8.15 12.53
N ALA A 272 -2.03 9.27 12.73
CA ALA A 272 -0.81 9.30 13.55
C ALA A 272 -1.10 8.93 15.01
N ASP A 273 -2.19 9.44 15.59
CA ASP A 273 -2.64 9.09 16.94
C ASP A 273 -2.94 7.57 17.03
N ALA A 274 -3.63 7.01 16.04
CA ALA A 274 -3.90 5.58 15.98
C ALA A 274 -2.61 4.74 15.91
N LEU A 275 -1.64 5.14 15.08
CA LEU A 275 -0.34 4.48 14.94
C LEU A 275 0.53 4.58 16.21
N ALA A 276 0.31 5.60 17.05
CA ALA A 276 1.02 5.77 18.31
C ALA A 276 0.55 4.81 19.42
N LEU A 277 -0.64 4.22 19.29
CA LEU A 277 -1.21 3.30 20.26
C LEU A 277 -0.35 2.04 20.44
N PRO A 278 -0.10 1.60 21.70
CA PRO A 278 0.76 0.44 21.98
C PRO A 278 0.31 -0.85 21.27
N ASP A 279 -0.99 -1.13 21.25
CA ASP A 279 -1.56 -2.32 20.60
C ASP A 279 -1.48 -2.27 19.07
N VAL A 280 -1.54 -1.06 18.47
CA VAL A 280 -1.30 -0.89 17.03
C VAL A 280 0.17 -1.09 16.69
N LYS A 281 1.09 -0.51 17.47
CA LYS A 281 2.54 -0.73 17.33
C LYS A 281 2.89 -2.20 17.41
N GLN A 282 2.31 -2.90 18.40
CA GLN A 282 2.52 -4.33 18.56
C GLN A 282 2.02 -5.11 17.33
N LYS A 283 0.79 -4.87 16.87
CA LYS A 283 0.23 -5.51 15.68
C LYS A 283 1.08 -5.26 14.43
N PHE A 284 1.64 -4.05 14.27
CA PHE A 284 2.54 -3.72 13.17
C PHE A 284 3.88 -4.46 13.29
N ALA A 285 4.46 -4.50 14.49
CA ALA A 285 5.71 -5.22 14.74
C ALA A 285 5.57 -6.72 14.47
N GLU A 286 4.45 -7.34 14.89
CA GLU A 286 4.11 -8.74 14.59
C GLU A 286 4.02 -9.02 13.07
N GLN A 287 3.73 -8.00 12.28
CA GLN A 287 3.71 -8.04 10.82
C GLN A 287 5.06 -7.68 10.19
N GLY A 288 6.10 -7.43 10.97
CA GLY A 288 7.38 -6.92 10.47
C GLY A 288 7.25 -5.55 9.80
N ALA A 289 6.25 -4.77 10.18
CA ALA A 289 5.98 -3.43 9.69
C ALA A 289 6.37 -2.38 10.74
N GLU A 290 6.96 -1.27 10.29
CA GLU A 290 7.28 -0.14 11.16
C GLU A 290 6.29 1.01 10.94
N PRO A 291 5.46 1.38 11.92
CA PRO A 291 4.54 2.50 11.83
C PRO A 291 5.32 3.83 11.74
N ARG A 292 4.84 4.77 10.89
CA ARG A 292 5.53 6.05 10.65
C ARG A 292 4.71 7.25 11.11
N GLY A 293 3.50 7.46 10.64
CA GLY A 293 2.63 8.57 11.05
C GLY A 293 3.19 9.96 10.74
N TRP A 294 4.03 10.10 9.70
CA TRP A 294 4.69 11.36 9.37
C TRP A 294 3.69 12.46 9.00
N ASP A 295 4.07 13.72 9.23
CA ASP A 295 3.31 14.87 8.75
C ASP A 295 3.25 14.92 7.21
N ALA A 296 2.30 15.71 6.69
CA ALA A 296 2.05 15.82 5.26
C ALA A 296 3.27 16.38 4.48
N ALA A 297 4.00 17.34 5.05
CA ALA A 297 5.16 17.94 4.40
C ALA A 297 6.33 16.95 4.29
N ARG A 298 6.62 16.20 5.37
CA ARG A 298 7.61 15.12 5.36
C ARG A 298 7.21 14.01 4.38
N THR A 299 5.94 13.63 4.39
CA THR A 299 5.38 12.63 3.47
C THR A 299 5.57 13.07 2.03
N GLY A 300 5.24 14.31 1.68
CA GLY A 300 5.42 14.83 0.32
C GLY A 300 6.87 14.77 -0.16
N ARG A 301 7.84 15.23 0.66
CA ARG A 301 9.27 15.12 0.33
C ARG A 301 9.71 13.67 0.12
N PHE A 302 9.23 12.77 0.97
CA PHE A 302 9.52 11.34 0.87
C PHE A 302 8.98 10.74 -0.44
N LEU A 303 7.72 11.00 -0.79
CA LEU A 303 7.11 10.49 -2.03
C LEU A 303 7.85 10.98 -3.28
N GLN A 304 8.30 12.24 -3.29
CA GLN A 304 9.11 12.79 -4.38
C GLN A 304 10.48 12.10 -4.49
N ALA A 305 11.16 11.89 -3.37
CA ALA A 305 12.44 11.19 -3.33
C ALA A 305 12.31 9.73 -3.80
N GLU A 306 11.26 9.04 -3.36
CA GLU A 306 10.97 7.67 -3.79
C GLU A 306 10.63 7.60 -5.28
N SER A 307 9.86 8.54 -5.82
CA SER A 307 9.59 8.62 -7.26
C SER A 307 10.89 8.77 -8.07
N ALA A 308 11.79 9.64 -7.64
CA ALA A 308 13.09 9.82 -8.29
C ALA A 308 13.98 8.56 -8.20
N LYS A 309 13.98 7.87 -7.06
CA LYS A 309 14.68 6.59 -6.84
C LYS A 309 14.18 5.51 -7.81
N TRP A 310 12.86 5.30 -7.85
CA TRP A 310 12.26 4.27 -8.70
C TRP A 310 12.43 4.57 -10.19
N ASN A 311 12.40 5.84 -10.61
CA ASN A 311 12.73 6.21 -11.98
C ASN A 311 14.13 5.75 -12.39
N LYS A 312 15.14 5.88 -11.51
CA LYS A 312 16.50 5.38 -11.77
C LYS A 312 16.51 3.85 -11.89
N VAL A 313 15.86 3.13 -10.99
CA VAL A 313 15.78 1.66 -11.02
C VAL A 313 15.10 1.17 -12.29
N ILE A 314 13.97 1.75 -12.68
CA ILE A 314 13.22 1.41 -13.88
C ILE A 314 14.07 1.59 -15.14
N LYS A 315 14.76 2.74 -15.26
CA LYS A 315 15.64 3.02 -16.39
C LYS A 315 16.82 2.05 -16.48
N SER A 316 17.45 1.73 -15.34
CA SER A 316 18.59 0.81 -15.30
C SER A 316 18.18 -0.63 -15.61
N ALA A 317 17.02 -1.06 -15.13
CA ALA A 317 16.48 -2.40 -15.37
C ALA A 317 15.77 -2.52 -16.73
N LYS A 318 15.64 -1.41 -17.50
CA LYS A 318 14.92 -1.35 -18.80
C LYS A 318 13.51 -1.91 -18.73
N VAL A 319 12.81 -1.72 -17.61
CA VAL A 319 11.42 -2.17 -17.44
C VAL A 319 10.49 -1.16 -18.08
N SER A 320 9.61 -1.62 -18.96
CA SER A 320 8.55 -0.82 -19.59
C SER A 320 7.25 -1.62 -19.60
N LEU A 321 6.13 -0.94 -19.42
CA LEU A 321 4.80 -1.52 -19.52
C LEU A 321 4.04 -0.76 -20.62
N ASP A 322 4.10 -1.32 -21.85
CA ASP A 322 3.35 -0.99 -23.10
C ASP A 322 4.22 -1.19 -24.34
#